data_efe8e0c8836fe6f7e112535b54ea795e
#
_entry.id   efe8e0c8836fe6f7e112535b54ea795e
#
_cell.length_a   1.000
_cell.length_b   1.000
_cell.length_c   1.000
_cell.angle_alpha   90.00
_cell.angle_beta   90.00
_cell.angle_gamma   90.00
#
_symmetry.space_group_name_H-M   'P 1'
#
loop_
_entity.id
_entity.type
_entity.pdbx_description
1 polymer ?
#
loop_
_entity_poly.entity_id
_entity_poly.type
_entity_poly.pdbx_seq_one_letter_code
_entity_poly.pdbx_strand_id
1 'polypeptide(L)'
;MKIVVCVKQTVAGELNPFDACAYEAALQIPNAEVILLSMGPEKSKDFLLNLTRLGAREAYLLCDRAFAGADTLATSYALSLAIQKLQPELVICGRQTIDGDTGQTGPSLSIQAGLSLITNVMKILSVDGNITCETRTRGEQTVP
;
A
#
# COMPACT_ATOMS: atom_id res chain seq x y z
N MET A 1 14.51 7.52 -1.44
CA MET A 1 13.14 7.75 -0.93
C MET A 1 12.54 6.42 -0.47
N LYS A 2 12.10 6.36 0.77
CA LYS A 2 11.47 5.15 1.31
C LYS A 2 9.99 5.16 0.98
N ILE A 3 9.52 4.11 0.31
CA ILE A 3 8.13 3.97 -0.12
C ILE A 3 7.58 2.67 0.44
N VAL A 4 6.45 2.74 1.13
CA VAL A 4 5.72 1.56 1.59
C VAL A 4 4.57 1.30 0.62
N VAL A 5 4.47 0.07 0.12
CA VAL A 5 3.36 -0.39 -0.70
C VAL A 5 2.58 -1.42 0.08
N CYS A 6 1.32 -1.15 0.31
CA CYS A 6 0.42 -2.09 0.96
C CYS A 6 -0.10 -3.09 -0.06
N VAL A 7 0.12 -4.37 0.18
CA VAL A 7 -0.29 -5.44 -0.73
C VAL A 7 -1.12 -6.48 0.01
N LYS A 8 -2.01 -7.14 -0.71
CA LYS A 8 -2.86 -8.18 -0.16
C LYS A 8 -2.83 -9.42 -1.05
N GLN A 9 -2.69 -10.58 -0.42
CA GLN A 9 -2.89 -11.85 -1.10
C GLN A 9 -4.40 -12.13 -1.18
N THR A 10 -4.90 -12.42 -2.38
CA THR A 10 -6.31 -12.75 -2.57
C THR A 10 -6.63 -14.15 -2.05
N VAL A 11 -7.91 -14.47 -1.97
CA VAL A 11 -8.37 -15.82 -1.58
C VAL A 11 -7.78 -16.90 -2.48
N ALA A 12 -7.59 -16.59 -3.77
CA ALA A 12 -6.96 -17.51 -4.73
C ALA A 12 -5.44 -17.67 -4.54
N GLY A 13 -4.84 -16.96 -3.59
CA GLY A 13 -3.41 -17.04 -3.33
C GLY A 13 -2.55 -16.13 -4.20
N GLU A 14 -3.15 -15.27 -4.99
CA GLU A 14 -2.47 -14.38 -5.92
C GLU A 14 -2.40 -12.94 -5.41
N LEU A 15 -1.54 -12.13 -6.00
CA LEU A 15 -1.49 -10.71 -5.72
C LEU A 15 -2.76 -10.02 -6.24
N ASN A 16 -3.37 -9.19 -5.41
CA ASN A 16 -4.51 -8.38 -5.83
C ASN A 16 -4.09 -7.48 -7.01
N PRO A 17 -4.85 -7.49 -8.14
CA PRO A 17 -4.46 -6.71 -9.32
C PRO A 17 -4.28 -5.22 -9.08
N PHE A 18 -5.07 -4.61 -8.21
CA PHE A 18 -4.92 -3.20 -7.87
C PHE A 18 -3.62 -2.94 -7.14
N ASP A 19 -3.18 -3.88 -6.29
CA ASP A 19 -1.91 -3.78 -5.58
C ASP A 19 -0.72 -4.01 -6.51
N ALA A 20 -0.89 -4.86 -7.52
CA ALA A 20 0.14 -5.08 -8.54
C ALA A 20 0.46 -3.78 -9.28
N CYS A 21 -0.56 -3.01 -9.64
CA CYS A 21 -0.38 -1.69 -10.27
C CYS A 21 0.33 -0.73 -9.33
N ALA A 22 -0.04 -0.72 -8.05
CA ALA A 22 0.60 0.13 -7.04
C ALA A 22 2.08 -0.22 -6.87
N TYR A 23 2.40 -1.49 -6.80
CA TYR A 23 3.77 -1.97 -6.66
C TYR A 23 4.62 -1.59 -7.87
N GLU A 24 4.11 -1.81 -9.07
CA GLU A 24 4.82 -1.44 -10.30
C GLU A 24 5.07 0.07 -10.36
N ALA A 25 4.08 0.88 -10.02
CA ALA A 25 4.23 2.32 -9.98
C ALA A 25 5.35 2.75 -8.99
N ALA A 26 5.41 2.12 -7.83
CA ALA A 26 6.43 2.40 -6.83
C ALA A 26 7.84 2.07 -7.35
N LEU A 27 7.99 0.93 -8.03
CA LEU A 27 9.28 0.50 -8.58
C LEU A 27 9.81 1.44 -9.66
N GLN A 28 8.94 2.17 -10.34
CA GLN A 28 9.33 3.11 -11.39
C GLN A 28 9.76 4.47 -10.87
N ILE A 29 9.56 4.76 -9.58
CA ILE A 29 9.98 6.03 -9.00
C ILE A 29 11.51 6.03 -8.84
N PRO A 30 12.23 7.05 -9.37
CA PRO A 30 13.69 7.10 -9.27
C PRO A 30 14.15 7.10 -7.80
N ASN A 31 15.20 6.31 -7.53
CA ASN A 31 15.81 6.18 -6.21
C ASN A 31 14.85 5.69 -5.13
N ALA A 32 13.82 4.95 -5.51
CA ALA A 32 12.85 4.41 -4.56
C ALA A 32 13.42 3.20 -3.81
N GLU A 33 13.25 3.20 -2.50
CA GLU A 33 13.45 2.02 -1.67
C GLU A 33 12.06 1.50 -1.33
N VAL A 34 11.62 0.45 -2.03
CA VAL A 34 10.26 -0.08 -1.91
C VAL A 34 10.21 -1.12 -0.81
N ILE A 35 9.29 -0.92 0.12
CA ILE A 35 9.02 -1.84 1.22
C ILE A 35 7.58 -2.32 1.07
N LEU A 36 7.39 -3.64 1.04
CA LEU A 36 6.07 -4.23 0.99
C LEU A 36 5.54 -4.40 2.41
N LEU A 37 4.28 -4.05 2.60
CA LEU A 37 3.58 -4.23 3.86
C LEU A 37 2.28 -4.97 3.60
N SER A 38 2.08 -6.07 4.31
CA SER A 38 0.87 -6.87 4.19
C SER A 38 0.38 -7.32 5.55
N MET A 39 -0.90 -7.59 5.63
CA MET A 39 -1.54 -8.16 6.80
C MET A 39 -2.23 -9.44 6.41
N GLY A 40 -1.91 -10.53 7.09
CA GLY A 40 -2.46 -11.83 6.74
C GLY A 40 -1.87 -12.96 7.57
N PRO A 41 -2.24 -14.20 7.25
CA PRO A 41 -1.74 -15.38 7.96
C PRO A 41 -0.26 -15.63 7.64
N GLU A 42 0.40 -16.39 8.50
CA GLU A 42 1.81 -16.72 8.34
C GLU A 42 2.10 -17.42 6.99
N LYS A 43 1.14 -18.16 6.46
CA LYS A 43 1.28 -18.79 5.13
C LYS A 43 1.50 -17.81 3.99
N SER A 44 1.18 -16.52 4.18
CA SER A 44 1.43 -15.48 3.18
C SER A 44 2.90 -15.07 3.09
N LYS A 45 3.76 -15.59 3.94
CA LYS A 45 5.18 -15.26 3.96
C LYS A 45 5.88 -15.56 2.64
N ASP A 46 5.63 -16.74 2.06
CA ASP A 46 6.24 -17.13 0.78
C ASP A 46 5.76 -16.24 -0.37
N PHE A 47 4.50 -15.84 -0.34
CA PHE A 47 3.92 -14.91 -1.29
C PHE A 47 4.69 -13.58 -1.28
N LEU A 48 4.95 -13.02 -0.09
CA LEU A 48 5.71 -11.77 0.04
C LEU A 48 7.16 -11.93 -0.40
N LEU A 49 7.80 -13.05 -0.06
CA LEU A 49 9.17 -13.32 -0.49
C LEU A 49 9.29 -13.37 -2.01
N ASN A 50 8.31 -13.96 -2.68
CA ASN A 50 8.29 -13.97 -4.15
C ASN A 50 8.12 -12.57 -4.74
N LEU A 51 7.33 -11.72 -4.10
CA LEU A 51 7.15 -10.34 -4.56
C LEU A 51 8.43 -9.50 -4.39
N THR A 52 9.22 -9.73 -3.35
CA THR A 52 10.47 -8.97 -3.16
C THR A 52 11.48 -9.20 -4.29
N ARG A 53 11.41 -10.34 -4.96
CA ARG A 53 12.27 -10.65 -6.10
C ARG A 53 12.05 -9.72 -7.29
N LEU A 54 10.94 -9.02 -7.33
CA LEU A 54 10.61 -8.08 -8.40
C LEU A 54 11.23 -6.70 -8.20
N GLY A 55 11.85 -6.43 -7.06
CA GLY A 55 12.57 -5.18 -6.83
C GLY A 55 12.39 -4.54 -5.47
N ALA A 56 11.51 -5.05 -4.62
CA ALA A 56 11.35 -4.51 -3.27
C ALA A 56 12.57 -4.83 -2.41
N ARG A 57 12.96 -3.89 -1.57
CA ARG A 57 14.09 -4.05 -0.66
C ARG A 57 13.76 -4.95 0.52
N GLU A 58 12.58 -4.78 1.08
CA GLU A 58 12.11 -5.49 2.28
C GLU A 58 10.62 -5.76 2.18
N ALA A 59 10.14 -6.70 2.98
CA ALA A 59 8.72 -6.98 3.14
C ALA A 59 8.42 -7.28 4.60
N TYR A 60 7.28 -6.79 5.07
CA TYR A 60 6.80 -7.02 6.42
C TYR A 60 5.40 -7.61 6.37
N LEU A 61 5.18 -8.64 7.16
CA LEU A 61 3.89 -9.29 7.29
C LEU A 61 3.38 -9.10 8.72
N LEU A 62 2.25 -8.42 8.85
CA LEU A 62 1.54 -8.32 10.12
C LEU A 62 0.69 -9.59 10.28
N CYS A 63 1.14 -10.47 11.14
CA CYS A 63 0.57 -11.80 11.30
C CYS A 63 0.20 -12.04 12.76
N ASP A 64 -1.10 -11.96 13.04
CA ASP A 64 -1.65 -12.25 14.36
C ASP A 64 -3.07 -12.79 14.17
N ARG A 65 -3.44 -13.78 14.96
CA ARG A 65 -4.78 -14.34 14.93
C ARG A 65 -5.85 -13.30 15.26
N ALA A 66 -5.50 -12.28 16.06
CA ALA A 66 -6.40 -11.18 16.38
C ALA A 66 -6.80 -10.37 15.14
N PHE A 67 -6.03 -10.45 14.05
CA PHE A 67 -6.35 -9.75 12.81
C PHE A 67 -7.30 -10.53 11.91
N ALA A 68 -7.52 -11.82 12.18
CA ALA A 68 -8.43 -12.64 11.39
C ALA A 68 -9.84 -12.08 11.51
N GLY A 69 -10.46 -11.75 10.37
CA GLY A 69 -11.80 -11.15 10.34
C GLY A 69 -11.84 -9.70 10.77
N ALA A 70 -10.70 -9.02 10.90
CA ALA A 70 -10.66 -7.61 11.26
C ALA A 70 -11.38 -6.77 10.21
N ASP A 71 -12.13 -5.76 10.65
CA ASP A 71 -12.79 -4.80 9.76
C ASP A 71 -11.77 -3.78 9.19
N THR A 72 -12.25 -2.91 8.33
CA THR A 72 -11.42 -1.88 7.68
C THR A 72 -10.74 -0.97 8.71
N LEU A 73 -11.44 -0.59 9.77
CA LEU A 73 -10.89 0.30 10.79
C LEU A 73 -9.76 -0.37 11.57
N ALA A 74 -9.95 -1.61 12.00
CA ALA A 74 -8.93 -2.36 12.72
C ALA A 74 -7.71 -2.65 11.85
N THR A 75 -7.94 -3.02 10.58
CA THR A 75 -6.88 -3.23 9.61
C THR A 75 -6.05 -1.96 9.39
N SER A 76 -6.71 -0.82 9.19
CA SER A 76 -6.04 0.46 8.98
C SER A 76 -5.26 0.89 10.21
N TYR A 77 -5.77 0.65 11.39
CA TYR A 77 -5.06 0.96 12.63
C TYR A 77 -3.77 0.17 12.77
N ALA A 78 -3.83 -1.14 12.53
CA ALA A 78 -2.65 -2.00 12.59
C ALA A 78 -1.59 -1.59 11.56
N LEU A 79 -2.02 -1.29 10.33
CA LEU A 79 -1.13 -0.81 9.28
C LEU A 79 -0.52 0.56 9.64
N SER A 80 -1.29 1.45 10.26
CA SER A 80 -0.79 2.77 10.66
C SER A 80 0.33 2.68 11.67
N LEU A 81 0.24 1.73 12.61
CA LEU A 81 1.31 1.50 13.59
C LEU A 81 2.61 1.04 12.91
N ALA A 82 2.51 0.15 11.94
CA ALA A 82 3.67 -0.30 11.17
C ALA A 82 4.27 0.84 10.36
N ILE A 83 3.45 1.66 9.74
CA ILE A 83 3.90 2.83 8.97
C ILE A 83 4.61 3.84 9.85
N GLN A 84 4.11 4.09 11.05
CA GLN A 84 4.77 4.98 12.00
C GLN A 84 6.17 4.48 12.39
N LYS A 85 6.35 3.16 12.49
CA LYS A 85 7.67 2.58 12.76
C LYS A 85 8.61 2.67 11.57
N LEU A 86 8.10 2.46 10.38
CA LEU A 86 8.90 2.47 9.15
C LEU A 86 9.25 3.87 8.68
N GLN A 87 8.43 4.86 9.02
CA GLN A 87 8.61 6.27 8.66
C GLN A 87 8.87 6.47 7.16
N PRO A 88 7.98 5.98 6.28
CA PRO A 88 8.17 6.17 4.85
C PRO A 88 7.85 7.61 4.44
N GLU A 89 8.42 8.02 3.31
CA GLU A 89 8.10 9.31 2.69
C GLU A 89 6.81 9.23 1.89
N LEU A 90 6.46 8.04 1.40
CA LEU A 90 5.27 7.79 0.58
C LEU A 90 4.67 6.44 0.92
N VAL A 91 3.35 6.38 0.97
CA VAL A 91 2.59 5.13 1.09
C VAL A 91 1.69 4.99 -0.11
N ILE A 92 1.77 3.86 -0.80
CA ILE A 92 0.92 3.56 -1.96
C ILE A 92 0.07 2.34 -1.63
N CYS A 93 -1.23 2.47 -1.84
CA CYS A 93 -2.19 1.39 -1.63
C CYS A 93 -2.98 1.14 -2.91
N GLY A 94 -3.34 -0.12 -3.14
CA GLY A 94 -4.30 -0.45 -4.16
C GLY A 94 -5.66 0.15 -3.84
N ARG A 95 -6.46 0.38 -4.87
CA ARG A 95 -7.77 1.02 -4.72
C ARG A 95 -8.72 0.18 -3.87
N GLN A 96 -8.76 -1.12 -4.13
CA GLN A 96 -9.64 -2.08 -3.45
C GLN A 96 -9.13 -3.49 -3.74
N THR A 97 -9.72 -4.50 -3.11
CA THR A 97 -9.44 -5.89 -3.44
C THR A 97 -10.56 -6.47 -4.30
N ILE A 98 -10.26 -7.46 -5.12
CA ILE A 98 -11.26 -8.17 -5.91
C ILE A 98 -12.16 -9.06 -5.06
N ASP A 99 -11.80 -9.30 -3.80
CA ASP A 99 -12.54 -10.16 -2.87
C ASP A 99 -13.66 -9.40 -2.14
N GLY A 100 -14.02 -8.21 -2.60
CA GLY A 100 -15.16 -7.47 -2.06
C GLY A 100 -14.81 -6.40 -1.04
N ASP A 101 -13.59 -5.90 -1.05
CA ASP A 101 -13.19 -4.76 -0.22
C ASP A 101 -14.00 -3.51 -0.61
N THR A 102 -14.29 -2.68 0.38
CA THR A 102 -15.03 -1.43 0.19
C THR A 102 -14.19 -0.31 -0.41
N GLY A 103 -12.89 -0.49 -0.54
CA GLY A 103 -11.97 0.55 -0.99
C GLY A 103 -11.66 1.61 0.07
N GLN A 104 -11.96 1.34 1.33
CA GLN A 104 -11.82 2.31 2.42
C GLN A 104 -10.51 2.20 3.19
N THR A 105 -9.70 1.17 2.95
CA THR A 105 -8.45 0.97 3.72
C THR A 105 -7.48 2.12 3.54
N GLY A 106 -7.24 2.56 2.30
CA GLY A 106 -6.36 3.69 2.03
C GLY A 106 -6.82 4.98 2.70
N PRO A 107 -8.06 5.45 2.47
CA PRO A 107 -8.60 6.63 3.14
C PRO A 107 -8.57 6.53 4.66
N SER A 108 -8.98 5.41 5.23
CA SER A 108 -8.96 5.20 6.67
C SER A 108 -7.52 5.25 7.21
N LEU A 109 -6.57 4.65 6.51
CA LEU A 109 -5.17 4.66 6.86
C LEU A 109 -4.59 6.07 6.87
N SER A 110 -4.94 6.91 5.89
CA SER A 110 -4.44 8.27 5.82
C SER A 110 -4.88 9.09 7.05
N ILE A 111 -6.11 8.90 7.50
CA ILE A 111 -6.61 9.58 8.68
C ILE A 111 -5.87 9.10 9.94
N GLN A 112 -5.72 7.80 10.12
CA GLN A 112 -5.10 7.24 11.32
C GLN A 112 -3.60 7.50 11.40
N ALA A 113 -2.91 7.54 10.27
CA ALA A 113 -1.48 7.82 10.20
C ALA A 113 -1.16 9.32 10.05
N GLY A 114 -2.17 10.17 9.89
CA GLY A 114 -1.97 11.60 9.73
C GLY A 114 -1.33 12.00 8.41
N LEU A 115 -1.64 11.27 7.34
CA LEU A 115 -1.05 11.48 6.02
C LEU A 115 -2.01 12.23 5.09
N SER A 116 -1.43 13.01 4.16
CA SER A 116 -2.20 13.57 3.04
C SER A 116 -2.65 12.45 2.12
N LEU A 117 -3.80 12.62 1.47
CA LEU A 117 -4.41 11.59 0.65
C LEU A 117 -4.71 12.09 -0.76
N ILE A 118 -4.34 11.28 -1.75
CA ILE A 118 -4.85 11.41 -3.12
C ILE A 118 -5.49 10.08 -3.49
N THR A 119 -6.73 10.12 -3.96
CA THR A 119 -7.47 8.93 -4.38
C THR A 119 -7.65 8.89 -5.89
N ASN A 120 -8.02 7.73 -6.41
CA ASN A 120 -8.28 7.51 -7.83
C ASN A 120 -7.11 7.90 -8.72
N VAL A 121 -5.89 7.60 -8.28
CA VAL A 121 -4.67 7.92 -9.01
C VAL A 121 -4.57 7.03 -10.25
N MET A 122 -4.38 7.65 -11.41
CA MET A 122 -4.11 6.96 -12.67
C MET A 122 -2.62 6.93 -12.97
N LYS A 123 -1.90 7.99 -12.62
CA LYS A 123 -0.48 8.12 -12.89
C LYS A 123 0.19 9.04 -11.88
N ILE A 124 1.37 8.66 -11.42
CA ILE A 124 2.23 9.54 -10.61
C ILE A 124 3.08 10.36 -11.59
N LEU A 125 2.90 11.67 -11.58
CA LEU A 125 3.57 12.56 -12.52
C LEU A 125 4.93 13.02 -12.01
N SER A 126 5.04 13.34 -10.72
CA SER A 126 6.29 13.74 -10.11
C SER A 126 6.32 13.46 -8.61
N VAL A 127 7.52 13.21 -8.11
CA VAL A 127 7.79 13.02 -6.69
C VAL A 127 9.06 13.81 -6.36
N ASP A 128 8.89 15.05 -5.90
CA ASP A 128 10.01 15.96 -5.64
C ASP A 128 9.62 16.91 -4.49
N GLY A 129 9.74 16.41 -3.27
CA GLY A 129 9.26 17.13 -2.09
C GLY A 129 7.74 17.09 -1.95
N ASN A 130 7.03 17.22 -3.07
CA ASN A 130 5.59 17.03 -3.18
C ASN A 130 5.29 15.91 -4.17
N ILE A 131 4.11 15.34 -4.07
CA ILE A 131 3.65 14.33 -5.02
C ILE A 131 2.57 14.93 -5.89
N THR A 132 2.77 14.86 -7.20
CA THR A 132 1.77 15.27 -8.19
C THR A 132 1.28 14.05 -8.94
N CYS A 133 -0.02 13.84 -8.96
CA CYS A 133 -0.67 12.71 -9.59
C CYS A 133 -1.75 13.15 -10.56
N GLU A 134 -1.91 12.41 -11.65
CA GLU A 134 -3.09 12.52 -12.49
C GLU A 134 -4.17 11.62 -11.90
N THR A 135 -5.35 12.20 -11.61
CA THR A 135 -6.45 11.47 -11.02
C THR A 135 -7.61 11.34 -12.00
N ARG A 136 -8.42 10.32 -11.78
CA ARG A 136 -9.55 10.02 -12.66
C ARG A 136 -10.67 11.07 -12.61
N THR A 137 -10.85 11.70 -11.46
CA THR A 137 -12.01 12.56 -11.21
C THR A 137 -11.67 14.03 -11.11
N ARG A 138 -10.42 14.39 -10.82
CA ARG A 138 -10.03 15.78 -10.51
C ARG A 138 -8.81 16.26 -11.30
N GLY A 139 -8.37 15.56 -12.34
CA GLY A 139 -7.17 15.89 -13.08
C GLY A 139 -5.90 15.81 -12.22
N GLU A 140 -5.02 16.78 -12.30
CA GLU A 140 -3.79 16.79 -11.52
C GLU A 140 -4.04 17.23 -10.08
N GLN A 141 -3.46 16.51 -9.14
CA GLN A 141 -3.45 16.88 -7.72
C GLN A 141 -2.04 16.79 -7.16
N THR A 142 -1.70 17.75 -6.31
CA THR A 142 -0.39 17.80 -5.66
C THR A 142 -0.57 17.88 -4.14
N VAL A 143 0.20 17.06 -3.42
CA VAL A 143 0.25 17.07 -1.95
C VAL A 143 1.69 17.06 -1.47
N PRO A 144 1.96 17.64 -0.30
CA PRO A 144 3.30 17.62 0.28
C PRO A 144 3.77 16.23 0.70
#